data_9609630f81635353c8e48246a8676520
#
_entry.id   9609630f81635353c8e48246a8676520
#
_cell.length_a   1.000
_cell.length_b   1.000
_cell.length_c   1.000
_cell.angle_alpha   90.00
_cell.angle_beta   90.00
_cell.angle_gamma   90.00
#
_symmetry.space_group_name_H-M   'P 1'
#
loop_
_entity.id
_entity.type
_entity.pdbx_description
1 polymer ?
#
loop_
_entity_poly.entity_id
_entity_poly.type
_entity_poly.pdbx_seq_one_letter_code
_entity_poly.pdbx_strand_id
1 'polypeptide(L)'
;MKIEKIQVLRGPNIWSITRKKLIQMRLNLEEIEHQPTNKIDGFRERIEKLIPSLYSHRCSEGTPGGFFKRVEMGTWMGHVIEHIALEIQTLAGMDVGFGRTRETKTPGTYNVVFNYIEEKAGVFAAEESVKIAQCLIEGSDYDLTFCIQSLKEIRERERLGPSTGSIVDEAASRRIPWIRLGKNSLVQLGYGINQQRFQATITGNTSSIAVDIACNKELTKKMLEDAAIPVPSGDLVVDEEGLQSVIRKIGYPLVLKPLDGNHGKGASINVKDYETAVIGLEHAQKYSRKVIVEKYITGFDFRVLVINHKMVAAARSCLLYTSDAADDLLCV
;
A
#
# COMPACT_ATOMS: atom_id res chain seq x y z
N MET A 1 18.15 25.68 -13.48
CA MET A 1 18.29 24.21 -13.73
C MET A 1 17.06 23.69 -14.48
N LYS A 2 17.23 22.80 -15.45
CA LYS A 2 16.12 22.30 -16.28
C LYS A 2 16.13 20.77 -16.34
N ILE A 3 15.01 20.15 -15.98
CA ILE A 3 14.77 18.73 -16.21
C ILE A 3 14.49 18.53 -17.69
N GLU A 4 15.35 17.79 -18.39
CA GLU A 4 15.15 17.46 -19.80
C GLU A 4 14.28 16.23 -19.98
N LYS A 5 14.45 15.22 -19.11
CA LYS A 5 13.73 13.95 -19.18
C LYS A 5 13.75 13.23 -17.84
N ILE A 6 12.62 12.62 -17.48
CA ILE A 6 12.55 11.61 -16.42
C ILE A 6 12.18 10.27 -17.05
N GLN A 7 12.94 9.24 -16.75
CA GLN A 7 12.74 7.88 -17.23
C GLN A 7 12.68 6.91 -16.07
N VAL A 8 11.67 6.03 -16.09
CA VAL A 8 11.48 4.99 -15.09
C VAL A 8 12.07 3.67 -15.59
N LEU A 9 13.03 3.14 -14.84
CA LEU A 9 13.71 1.88 -15.12
C LEU A 9 13.16 0.79 -14.19
N ARG A 10 12.26 -0.04 -14.71
CA ARG A 10 11.53 -1.07 -13.92
C ARG A 10 12.23 -2.41 -13.83
N GLY A 11 13.23 -2.65 -14.65
CA GLY A 11 13.90 -3.94 -14.80
C GLY A 11 15.42 -3.83 -14.84
N PRO A 12 16.10 -4.81 -15.44
CA PRO A 12 17.54 -4.79 -15.64
C PRO A 12 17.99 -3.48 -16.30
N ASN A 13 19.03 -2.88 -15.75
CA ASN A 13 19.55 -1.58 -16.22
C ASN A 13 21.07 -1.55 -16.06
N ILE A 14 21.70 -0.57 -16.71
CA ILE A 14 23.17 -0.37 -16.69
C ILE A 14 23.68 0.26 -15.39
N TRP A 15 22.79 0.79 -14.56
CA TRP A 15 23.15 1.53 -13.35
C TRP A 15 23.34 0.63 -12.12
N SER A 16 22.60 -0.50 -12.07
CA SER A 16 22.61 -1.40 -10.91
C SER A 16 22.69 -2.85 -11.33
N ILE A 17 23.71 -3.56 -10.88
CA ILE A 17 23.86 -5.00 -11.06
C ILE A 17 22.81 -5.81 -10.28
N THR A 18 22.19 -5.22 -9.26
CA THR A 18 21.17 -5.87 -8.42
C THR A 18 19.75 -5.66 -8.93
N ARG A 19 19.59 -5.17 -10.16
CA ARG A 19 18.28 -4.97 -10.81
C ARG A 19 17.31 -4.08 -10.04
N LYS A 20 17.84 -3.06 -9.35
CA LYS A 20 17.01 -2.08 -8.62
C LYS A 20 16.09 -1.33 -9.59
N LYS A 21 14.86 -1.04 -9.14
CA LYS A 21 13.96 -0.11 -9.82
C LYS A 21 14.50 1.31 -9.62
N LEU A 22 14.70 2.06 -10.70
CA LEU A 22 15.37 3.36 -10.66
C LEU A 22 14.58 4.43 -11.40
N ILE A 23 14.63 5.65 -10.87
CA ILE A 23 14.37 6.86 -11.64
C ILE A 23 15.70 7.31 -12.23
N GLN A 24 15.72 7.63 -13.52
CA GLN A 24 16.80 8.32 -14.19
C GLN A 24 16.30 9.67 -14.66
N MET A 25 16.79 10.73 -14.06
CA MET A 25 16.49 12.10 -14.43
C MET A 25 17.66 12.67 -15.19
N ARG A 26 17.42 13.15 -16.40
CA ARG A 26 18.39 13.93 -17.17
C ARG A 26 18.19 15.41 -16.84
N LEU A 27 19.18 15.99 -16.21
CA LEU A 27 19.14 17.33 -15.64
C LEU A 27 20.24 18.19 -16.25
N ASN A 28 19.88 19.33 -16.81
CA ASN A 28 20.80 20.36 -17.21
C ASN A 28 20.95 21.40 -16.08
N LEU A 29 22.16 21.61 -15.59
CA LEU A 29 22.44 22.54 -14.49
C LEU A 29 22.45 23.99 -14.94
N GLU A 30 22.57 24.26 -16.25
CA GLU A 30 22.64 25.61 -16.82
C GLU A 30 23.78 26.42 -16.16
N GLU A 31 23.52 27.62 -15.70
CA GLU A 31 24.52 28.50 -15.08
C GLU A 31 25.13 27.96 -13.76
N ILE A 32 24.36 27.05 -13.06
CA ILE A 32 24.80 26.43 -11.80
C ILE A 32 25.96 25.43 -12.02
N GLU A 33 26.20 24.98 -13.25
CA GLU A 33 27.32 24.11 -13.58
C GLU A 33 28.68 24.66 -13.12
N HIS A 34 28.85 25.98 -13.07
CA HIS A 34 30.10 26.63 -12.65
C HIS A 34 30.13 26.97 -11.16
N GLN A 35 29.10 26.62 -10.41
CA GLN A 35 28.94 26.96 -8.99
C GLN A 35 28.81 25.70 -8.11
N PRO A 36 29.93 25.07 -7.70
CA PRO A 36 29.86 24.02 -6.69
C PRO A 36 29.33 24.58 -5.36
N THR A 37 28.80 23.72 -4.52
CA THR A 37 28.06 24.10 -3.30
C THR A 37 28.80 25.02 -2.35
N ASN A 38 30.12 24.90 -2.27
CA ASN A 38 30.97 25.76 -1.45
C ASN A 38 31.17 27.20 -2.00
N LYS A 39 30.69 27.48 -3.20
CA LYS A 39 30.67 28.84 -3.80
C LYS A 39 29.30 29.50 -3.69
N ILE A 40 28.32 28.83 -3.12
CA ILE A 40 26.97 29.36 -2.93
C ILE A 40 26.83 29.78 -1.46
N ASP A 41 26.82 31.08 -1.22
CA ASP A 41 26.79 31.65 0.13
C ASP A 41 25.61 31.10 0.95
N GLY A 42 25.88 30.57 2.16
CA GLY A 42 24.86 30.06 3.11
C GLY A 42 24.15 28.78 2.66
N PHE A 43 24.58 28.11 1.57
CA PHE A 43 23.94 26.91 1.07
C PHE A 43 23.99 25.75 2.09
N ARG A 44 25.16 25.57 2.74
CA ARG A 44 25.39 24.53 3.72
C ARG A 44 24.42 24.64 4.91
N GLU A 45 24.28 25.86 5.45
CA GLU A 45 23.41 26.15 6.57
C GLU A 45 21.93 25.98 6.21
N ARG A 46 21.54 26.42 5.01
CA ARG A 46 20.15 26.31 4.53
C ARG A 46 19.72 24.86 4.35
N ILE A 47 20.57 24.02 3.73
CA ILE A 47 20.21 22.60 3.52
C ILE A 47 20.18 21.83 4.83
N GLU A 48 21.08 22.11 5.78
CA GLU A 48 21.05 21.49 7.10
C GLU A 48 19.83 21.90 7.90
N LYS A 49 19.42 23.16 7.83
CA LYS A 49 18.21 23.67 8.48
C LYS A 49 16.94 23.04 7.87
N LEU A 50 16.89 22.92 6.53
CA LEU A 50 15.71 22.40 5.84
C LEU A 50 15.57 20.88 5.98
N ILE A 51 16.67 20.13 5.81
CA ILE A 51 16.67 18.65 5.83
C ILE A 51 17.79 18.15 6.76
N PRO A 52 17.63 18.30 8.08
CA PRO A 52 18.66 17.90 9.05
C PRO A 52 18.94 16.41 9.05
N SER A 53 17.99 15.58 8.64
CA SER A 53 18.13 14.13 8.55
C SER A 53 19.19 13.65 7.54
N LEU A 54 19.60 14.50 6.60
CA LEU A 54 20.74 14.26 5.71
C LEU A 54 22.06 14.04 6.48
N TYR A 55 22.13 14.39 7.76
CA TYR A 55 23.27 14.06 8.62
C TYR A 55 23.48 12.54 8.76
N SER A 56 22.38 11.79 8.89
CA SER A 56 22.40 10.33 9.01
C SER A 56 22.28 9.60 7.68
N HIS A 57 22.12 10.35 6.58
CA HIS A 57 21.96 9.79 5.25
C HIS A 57 23.24 9.08 4.78
N ARG A 58 23.09 7.91 4.17
CA ARG A 58 24.21 7.13 3.63
C ARG A 58 24.79 7.81 2.39
N CYS A 59 25.86 8.56 2.57
CA CYS A 59 26.66 9.15 1.50
C CYS A 59 27.86 8.25 1.16
N SER A 60 28.53 8.53 0.06
CA SER A 60 29.77 7.87 -0.35
C SER A 60 30.91 7.97 0.68
N GLU A 61 30.87 8.94 1.60
CA GLU A 61 31.80 9.06 2.71
C GLU A 61 31.61 7.96 3.79
N GLY A 62 30.46 7.28 3.81
CA GLY A 62 30.18 6.13 4.67
C GLY A 62 30.01 6.44 6.16
N THR A 63 30.07 7.70 6.56
CA THR A 63 29.97 8.15 7.95
C THR A 63 28.86 9.17 8.16
N PRO A 64 28.23 9.24 9.36
CA PRO A 64 27.31 10.33 9.68
C PRO A 64 27.95 11.70 9.47
N GLY A 65 27.19 12.65 8.92
CA GLY A 65 27.67 13.97 8.55
C GLY A 65 28.48 14.03 7.25
N GLY A 66 28.78 12.88 6.63
CA GLY A 66 29.59 12.81 5.41
C GLY A 66 28.99 13.58 4.24
N PHE A 67 27.66 13.60 4.11
CA PHE A 67 27.00 14.42 3.09
C PHE A 67 27.27 15.91 3.28
N PHE A 68 27.09 16.42 4.49
CA PHE A 68 27.32 17.83 4.78
C PHE A 68 28.79 18.23 4.63
N LYS A 69 29.72 17.35 5.01
CA LYS A 69 31.14 17.54 4.77
C LYS A 69 31.44 17.70 3.27
N ARG A 70 30.81 16.89 2.41
CA ARG A 70 30.95 17.02 0.96
C ARG A 70 30.39 18.33 0.42
N VAL A 71 29.22 18.74 0.94
CA VAL A 71 28.62 20.04 0.59
C VAL A 71 29.56 21.20 0.93
N GLU A 72 30.21 21.15 2.08
CA GLU A 72 31.14 22.14 2.56
C GLU A 72 32.44 22.16 1.75
N MET A 73 32.97 20.98 1.39
CA MET A 73 34.15 20.87 0.53
C MET A 73 33.91 21.31 -0.92
N GLY A 74 32.68 21.33 -1.34
CA GLY A 74 32.21 21.61 -2.69
C GLY A 74 31.84 20.37 -3.47
N THR A 75 30.60 20.30 -3.89
CA THR A 75 30.07 19.24 -4.77
C THR A 75 29.11 19.83 -5.80
N TRP A 76 28.85 19.08 -6.86
CA TRP A 76 27.95 19.51 -7.91
C TRP A 76 26.47 19.30 -7.52
N MET A 77 25.62 20.20 -8.02
CA MET A 77 24.20 20.21 -7.66
C MET A 77 23.47 18.92 -8.04
N GLY A 78 23.87 18.23 -9.09
CA GLY A 78 23.31 16.92 -9.46
C GLY A 78 23.46 15.87 -8.35
N HIS A 79 24.58 15.85 -7.63
CA HIS A 79 24.81 14.98 -6.48
C HIS A 79 23.94 15.38 -5.28
N VAL A 80 23.77 16.67 -5.02
CA VAL A 80 22.89 17.16 -3.96
C VAL A 80 21.44 16.75 -4.22
N ILE A 81 20.96 16.95 -5.44
CA ILE A 81 19.60 16.58 -5.88
C ILE A 81 19.36 15.08 -5.73
N GLU A 82 20.34 14.22 -6.05
CA GLU A 82 20.28 12.78 -5.83
C GLU A 82 19.98 12.45 -4.36
N HIS A 83 20.74 13.05 -3.44
CA HIS A 83 20.57 12.81 -2.00
C HIS A 83 19.26 13.39 -1.47
N ILE A 84 18.83 14.56 -1.92
CA ILE A 84 17.52 15.13 -1.57
C ILE A 84 16.40 14.17 -2.03
N ALA A 85 16.45 13.68 -3.27
CA ALA A 85 15.43 12.79 -3.82
C ALA A 85 15.31 11.46 -3.04
N LEU A 86 16.43 10.94 -2.54
CA LEU A 86 16.43 9.76 -1.67
C LEU A 86 15.88 10.09 -0.28
N GLU A 87 16.34 11.21 0.32
CA GLU A 87 15.99 11.57 1.68
C GLU A 87 14.50 11.88 1.84
N ILE A 88 13.89 12.64 0.92
CA ILE A 88 12.45 12.95 1.01
C ILE A 88 11.58 11.70 0.86
N GLN A 89 12.01 10.69 0.08
CA GLN A 89 11.34 9.38 0.04
C GLN A 89 11.50 8.64 1.37
N THR A 90 12.69 8.67 1.97
CA THR A 90 12.96 8.04 3.28
C THR A 90 12.13 8.68 4.38
N LEU A 91 12.03 10.01 4.43
CA LEU A 91 11.17 10.75 5.37
C LEU A 91 9.68 10.45 5.19
N ALA A 92 9.27 10.07 3.97
CA ALA A 92 7.92 9.59 3.70
C ALA A 92 7.72 8.10 4.04
N GLY A 93 8.74 7.41 4.60
CA GLY A 93 8.67 6.02 5.03
C GLY A 93 8.91 5.00 3.91
N MET A 94 9.65 5.37 2.87
CA MET A 94 10.11 4.48 1.81
C MET A 94 11.60 4.21 1.98
N ASP A 95 12.01 2.96 2.21
CA ASP A 95 13.43 2.59 2.41
C ASP A 95 14.17 2.56 1.07
N VAL A 96 14.80 3.68 0.76
CA VAL A 96 15.63 3.88 -0.44
C VAL A 96 17.03 4.35 -0.04
N GLY A 97 18.05 4.01 -0.83
CA GLY A 97 19.43 4.36 -0.45
C GLY A 97 20.44 4.12 -1.58
N PHE A 98 19.98 3.87 -2.81
CA PHE A 98 20.87 3.72 -3.94
C PHE A 98 20.73 4.93 -4.86
N GLY A 99 21.83 5.64 -5.07
CA GLY A 99 21.91 6.75 -6.01
C GLY A 99 23.22 6.75 -6.79
N ARG A 100 23.20 7.37 -7.94
CA ARG A 100 24.37 7.64 -8.78
C ARG A 100 24.14 8.84 -9.67
N THR A 101 25.04 9.81 -9.60
CA THR A 101 25.06 10.95 -10.51
C THR A 101 26.28 10.85 -11.44
N ARG A 102 26.07 11.03 -12.74
CA ARG A 102 27.11 11.00 -13.77
C ARG A 102 26.86 12.10 -14.80
N GLU A 103 27.90 12.81 -15.14
CA GLU A 103 27.91 13.74 -16.27
C GLU A 103 27.66 12.97 -17.57
N THR A 104 27.00 13.62 -18.52
CA THR A 104 26.77 13.09 -19.86
C THR A 104 27.86 13.61 -20.82
N LYS A 105 27.76 13.25 -22.09
CA LYS A 105 28.64 13.82 -23.13
C LYS A 105 28.37 15.30 -23.41
N THR A 106 27.22 15.82 -22.99
CA THR A 106 26.86 17.24 -23.09
C THR A 106 27.28 17.93 -21.80
N PRO A 107 28.21 18.90 -21.82
CA PRO A 107 28.64 19.62 -20.64
C PRO A 107 27.46 20.23 -19.88
N GLY A 108 27.52 20.25 -18.57
CA GLY A 108 26.44 20.76 -17.70
C GLY A 108 25.20 19.90 -17.60
N THR A 109 25.18 18.76 -18.30
CA THR A 109 24.02 17.84 -18.27
C THR A 109 24.39 16.55 -17.57
N TYR A 110 23.60 16.17 -16.56
CA TYR A 110 23.83 15.02 -15.71
C TYR A 110 22.68 14.00 -15.79
N ASN A 111 23.01 12.72 -15.67
CA ASN A 111 22.07 11.69 -15.31
C ASN A 111 22.10 11.56 -13.78
N VAL A 112 21.02 11.99 -13.13
CA VAL A 112 20.76 11.78 -11.71
C VAL A 112 19.88 10.53 -11.60
N VAL A 113 20.39 9.50 -10.93
CA VAL A 113 19.76 8.18 -10.86
C VAL A 113 19.61 7.79 -9.40
N PHE A 114 18.42 7.38 -9.00
CA PHE A 114 18.16 6.92 -7.65
C PHE A 114 17.05 5.86 -7.63
N ASN A 115 17.02 5.03 -6.59
CA ASN A 115 16.00 3.99 -6.47
C ASN A 115 14.69 4.53 -5.88
N TYR A 116 13.62 3.80 -6.16
CA TYR A 116 12.30 4.09 -5.64
C TYR A 116 11.60 2.82 -5.16
N ILE A 117 10.63 2.97 -4.28
CA ILE A 117 9.69 1.91 -3.88
C ILE A 117 8.43 2.01 -4.73
N GLU A 118 7.75 3.17 -4.70
CA GLU A 118 6.57 3.44 -5.51
C GLU A 118 6.93 4.39 -6.67
N GLU A 119 6.59 3.99 -7.89
CA GLU A 119 7.01 4.69 -9.11
C GLU A 119 6.62 6.16 -9.13
N LYS A 120 5.35 6.46 -8.81
CA LYS A 120 4.87 7.84 -8.81
C LYS A 120 5.52 8.69 -7.73
N ALA A 121 5.85 8.09 -6.58
CA ALA A 121 6.58 8.78 -5.54
C ALA A 121 8.02 9.08 -5.99
N GLY A 122 8.67 8.15 -6.71
CA GLY A 122 10.00 8.38 -7.27
C GLY A 122 10.02 9.50 -8.31
N VAL A 123 9.02 9.56 -9.20
CA VAL A 123 8.90 10.67 -10.18
C VAL A 123 8.66 11.99 -9.47
N PHE A 124 7.73 12.04 -8.52
CA PHE A 124 7.46 13.23 -7.72
C PHE A 124 8.72 13.68 -6.95
N ALA A 125 9.47 12.74 -6.36
CA ALA A 125 10.71 13.06 -5.65
C ALA A 125 11.78 13.63 -6.59
N ALA A 126 11.85 13.19 -7.86
CA ALA A 126 12.73 13.77 -8.85
C ALA A 126 12.42 15.26 -9.11
N GLU A 127 11.15 15.58 -9.30
CA GLU A 127 10.70 16.95 -9.58
C GLU A 127 10.90 17.86 -8.36
N GLU A 128 10.48 17.40 -7.17
CA GLU A 128 10.60 18.18 -5.94
C GLU A 128 12.06 18.39 -5.49
N SER A 129 12.94 17.40 -5.70
CA SER A 129 14.35 17.55 -5.36
C SER A 129 15.04 18.69 -6.13
N VAL A 130 14.65 18.91 -7.38
CA VAL A 130 15.14 20.04 -8.18
C VAL A 130 14.58 21.37 -7.67
N LYS A 131 13.28 21.43 -7.31
CA LYS A 131 12.66 22.62 -6.73
C LYS A 131 13.29 22.98 -5.38
N ILE A 132 13.51 21.99 -4.52
CA ILE A 132 14.20 22.16 -3.22
C ILE A 132 15.61 22.75 -3.46
N ALA A 133 16.38 22.15 -4.36
CA ALA A 133 17.71 22.63 -4.66
C ALA A 133 17.69 24.08 -5.20
N GLN A 134 16.71 24.42 -6.03
CA GLN A 134 16.51 25.77 -6.54
C GLN A 134 16.26 26.77 -5.40
N CYS A 135 15.30 26.47 -4.51
CA CYS A 135 15.02 27.30 -3.34
C CYS A 135 16.25 27.47 -2.43
N LEU A 136 17.02 26.39 -2.24
CA LEU A 136 18.27 26.46 -1.46
C LEU A 136 19.34 27.34 -2.10
N ILE A 137 19.46 27.38 -3.42
CA ILE A 137 20.38 28.25 -4.14
C ILE A 137 19.94 29.71 -4.01
N GLU A 138 18.65 29.97 -4.21
CA GLU A 138 18.08 31.33 -4.18
C GLU A 138 17.91 31.88 -2.76
N GLY A 139 17.97 31.03 -1.74
CA GLY A 139 17.68 31.41 -0.35
C GLY A 139 16.17 31.63 -0.06
N SER A 140 15.32 31.10 -0.91
CA SER A 140 13.86 31.16 -0.73
C SER A 140 13.34 30.02 0.15
N ASP A 141 12.17 30.21 0.77
CA ASP A 141 11.54 29.20 1.62
C ASP A 141 10.93 28.08 0.78
N TYR A 142 10.98 26.85 1.34
CA TYR A 142 10.34 25.68 0.76
C TYR A 142 9.52 24.91 1.83
N ASP A 143 8.29 24.55 1.52
CA ASP A 143 7.44 23.76 2.43
C ASP A 143 7.76 22.24 2.31
N LEU A 144 8.77 21.83 3.06
CA LEU A 144 9.16 20.42 3.14
C LEU A 144 8.06 19.55 3.75
N THR A 145 7.27 20.08 4.68
CA THR A 145 6.19 19.34 5.35
C THR A 145 5.11 18.93 4.35
N PHE A 146 4.69 19.85 3.50
CA PHE A 146 3.74 19.56 2.42
C PHE A 146 4.32 18.55 1.42
N CYS A 147 5.59 18.66 1.04
CA CYS A 147 6.24 17.71 0.15
C CYS A 147 6.23 16.29 0.72
N ILE A 148 6.62 16.12 1.99
CA ILE A 148 6.65 14.82 2.66
C ILE A 148 5.23 14.25 2.82
N GLN A 149 4.24 15.09 3.14
CA GLN A 149 2.84 14.65 3.24
C GLN A 149 2.32 14.17 1.88
N SER A 150 2.61 14.90 0.79
CA SER A 150 2.25 14.49 -0.57
C SER A 150 2.88 13.15 -0.96
N LEU A 151 4.15 12.93 -0.61
CA LEU A 151 4.83 11.65 -0.82
C LEU A 151 4.18 10.50 -0.05
N LYS A 152 3.76 10.73 1.20
CA LYS A 152 3.04 9.74 2.01
C LYS A 152 1.70 9.38 1.37
N GLU A 153 0.95 10.36 0.90
CA GLU A 153 -0.33 10.14 0.22
C GLU A 153 -0.16 9.36 -1.09
N ILE A 154 0.87 9.69 -1.89
CA ILE A 154 1.20 8.93 -3.09
C ILE A 154 1.55 7.50 -2.72
N ARG A 155 2.39 7.27 -1.71
CA ARG A 155 2.76 5.94 -1.22
C ARG A 155 1.52 5.13 -0.82
N GLU A 156 0.65 5.69 0.02
CA GLU A 156 -0.56 5.00 0.49
C GLU A 156 -1.50 4.60 -0.66
N ARG A 157 -1.63 5.47 -1.65
CA ARG A 157 -2.47 5.21 -2.82
C ARG A 157 -1.88 4.17 -3.77
N GLU A 158 -0.57 4.14 -3.92
CA GLU A 158 0.13 3.29 -4.91
C GLU A 158 0.60 1.95 -4.33
N ARG A 159 0.76 1.82 -3.02
CA ARG A 159 1.24 0.58 -2.39
C ARG A 159 0.30 -0.59 -2.63
N LEU A 160 0.84 -1.78 -2.59
CA LEU A 160 0.03 -3.00 -2.56
C LEU A 160 -0.75 -3.07 -1.24
N GLY A 161 -1.98 -3.59 -1.31
CA GLY A 161 -2.76 -3.86 -0.11
C GLY A 161 -2.03 -4.83 0.84
N PRO A 162 -2.39 -4.85 2.14
CA PRO A 162 -1.63 -5.59 3.17
C PRO A 162 -1.34 -7.05 2.81
N SER A 163 -2.35 -7.80 2.39
CA SER A 163 -2.20 -9.22 2.04
C SER A 163 -1.26 -9.44 0.84
N THR A 164 -1.44 -8.64 -0.22
CA THR A 164 -0.60 -8.73 -1.42
C THR A 164 0.82 -8.29 -1.12
N GLY A 165 1.00 -7.22 -0.35
CA GLY A 165 2.29 -6.71 0.08
C GLY A 165 3.07 -7.76 0.88
N SER A 166 2.46 -8.36 1.90
CA SER A 166 3.11 -9.39 2.71
C SER A 166 3.59 -10.60 1.90
N ILE A 167 2.81 -11.03 0.89
CA ILE A 167 3.23 -12.12 0.00
C ILE A 167 4.42 -11.68 -0.86
N VAL A 168 4.39 -10.46 -1.38
CA VAL A 168 5.48 -9.90 -2.19
C VAL A 168 6.75 -9.72 -1.38
N ASP A 169 6.65 -9.20 -0.16
CA ASP A 169 7.79 -8.99 0.75
C ASP A 169 8.45 -10.32 1.11
N GLU A 170 7.66 -11.34 1.42
CA GLU A 170 8.16 -12.68 1.67
C GLU A 170 8.81 -13.30 0.43
N ALA A 171 8.22 -13.14 -0.74
CA ALA A 171 8.83 -13.58 -2.00
C ALA A 171 10.17 -12.86 -2.26
N ALA A 172 10.23 -11.55 -2.02
CA ALA A 172 11.44 -10.76 -2.16
C ALA A 172 12.54 -11.18 -1.19
N SER A 173 12.20 -11.48 0.09
CA SER A 173 13.14 -12.00 1.09
C SER A 173 13.78 -13.32 0.66
N ARG A 174 13.02 -14.15 -0.02
CA ARG A 174 13.49 -15.42 -0.64
C ARG A 174 14.17 -15.24 -1.99
N ARG A 175 14.39 -13.99 -2.44
CA ARG A 175 14.97 -13.67 -3.77
C ARG A 175 14.13 -14.18 -4.95
N ILE A 176 12.83 -14.35 -4.75
CA ILE A 176 11.89 -14.67 -5.83
C ILE A 176 11.58 -13.37 -6.56
N PRO A 177 11.88 -13.28 -7.87
CA PRO A 177 11.56 -12.07 -8.62
C PRO A 177 10.04 -11.90 -8.75
N TRP A 178 9.59 -10.65 -8.75
CA TRP A 178 8.18 -10.34 -8.86
C TRP A 178 7.93 -9.11 -9.75
N ILE A 179 6.75 -9.06 -10.34
CA ILE A 179 6.29 -7.95 -11.18
C ILE A 179 4.82 -7.68 -10.86
N ARG A 180 4.47 -6.42 -10.60
CA ARG A 180 3.09 -5.98 -10.54
C ARG A 180 2.54 -5.83 -11.96
N LEU A 181 1.43 -6.48 -12.26
CA LEU A 181 0.78 -6.44 -13.56
C LEU A 181 -0.38 -5.45 -13.54
N GLY A 182 -0.15 -4.26 -14.10
CA GLY A 182 -1.16 -3.19 -14.09
C GLY A 182 -1.21 -2.38 -12.80
N LYS A 183 -2.36 -1.76 -12.53
CA LYS A 183 -2.55 -0.81 -11.41
C LYS A 183 -3.09 -1.46 -10.15
N ASN A 184 -3.67 -2.66 -10.26
CA ASN A 184 -4.33 -3.35 -9.17
C ASN A 184 -3.37 -4.28 -8.41
N SER A 185 -3.91 -5.16 -7.57
CA SER A 185 -3.16 -6.13 -6.77
C SER A 185 -2.73 -7.39 -7.53
N LEU A 186 -2.82 -7.43 -8.87
CA LEU A 186 -2.36 -8.56 -9.66
C LEU A 186 -0.82 -8.56 -9.71
N VAL A 187 -0.22 -9.63 -9.23
CA VAL A 187 1.24 -9.82 -9.15
C VAL A 187 1.63 -11.14 -9.79
N GLN A 188 2.75 -11.13 -10.48
CA GLN A 188 3.44 -12.33 -10.95
C GLN A 188 4.71 -12.53 -10.12
N LEU A 189 4.89 -13.72 -9.59
CA LEU A 189 6.12 -14.22 -8.98
C LEU A 189 6.84 -15.14 -9.95
N GLY A 190 8.15 -15.05 -10.01
CA GLY A 190 8.98 -15.88 -10.91
C GLY A 190 8.83 -15.52 -12.39
N TYR A 191 9.53 -16.28 -13.23
CA TYR A 191 9.56 -16.11 -14.67
C TYR A 191 9.41 -17.45 -15.41
N GLY A 192 9.01 -17.38 -16.69
CA GLY A 192 8.91 -18.51 -17.58
C GLY A 192 7.96 -19.59 -17.04
N ILE A 193 8.36 -20.85 -17.09
CA ILE A 193 7.56 -22.00 -16.67
C ILE A 193 7.27 -22.02 -15.16
N ASN A 194 8.08 -21.34 -14.35
CA ASN A 194 7.92 -21.26 -12.89
C ASN A 194 7.13 -20.05 -12.44
N GLN A 195 6.58 -19.26 -13.37
CA GLN A 195 5.78 -18.10 -13.01
C GLN A 195 4.49 -18.51 -12.31
N GLN A 196 4.16 -17.79 -11.25
CA GLN A 196 2.88 -17.90 -10.53
C GLN A 196 2.22 -16.52 -10.47
N ARG A 197 0.91 -16.46 -10.67
CA ARG A 197 0.16 -15.22 -10.57
C ARG A 197 -0.82 -15.30 -9.43
N PHE A 198 -0.99 -14.18 -8.75
CA PHE A 198 -1.99 -14.05 -7.70
C PHE A 198 -2.53 -12.62 -7.65
N GLN A 199 -3.73 -12.48 -7.13
CA GLN A 199 -4.40 -11.19 -6.92
C GLN A 199 -5.02 -11.22 -5.52
N ALA A 200 -4.61 -10.27 -4.68
CA ALA A 200 -4.89 -10.32 -3.24
C ALA A 200 -4.43 -11.66 -2.64
N THR A 201 -5.33 -12.58 -2.35
CA THR A 201 -5.05 -13.95 -1.88
C THR A 201 -5.52 -15.04 -2.85
N ILE A 202 -6.07 -14.66 -4.00
CA ILE A 202 -6.52 -15.57 -5.05
C ILE A 202 -5.33 -15.95 -5.91
N THR A 203 -5.05 -17.22 -6.06
CA THR A 203 -3.94 -17.74 -6.87
C THR A 203 -4.41 -18.27 -8.23
N GLY A 204 -3.48 -18.55 -9.14
CA GLY A 204 -3.80 -19.17 -10.41
C GLY A 204 -4.43 -20.58 -10.32
N ASN A 205 -4.36 -21.22 -9.14
CA ASN A 205 -4.98 -22.51 -8.87
C ASN A 205 -6.39 -22.38 -8.27
N THR A 206 -6.85 -21.15 -7.97
CA THR A 206 -8.20 -20.93 -7.46
C THR A 206 -9.17 -20.89 -8.65
N SER A 207 -10.12 -21.80 -8.66
CA SER A 207 -11.15 -21.86 -9.70
C SER A 207 -12.08 -20.63 -9.63
N SER A 208 -12.52 -20.12 -10.78
CA SER A 208 -13.53 -19.06 -10.83
C SER A 208 -14.84 -19.49 -10.19
N ILE A 209 -15.24 -20.75 -10.37
CA ILE A 209 -16.42 -21.33 -9.71
C ILE A 209 -16.27 -21.27 -8.19
N ALA A 210 -15.09 -21.56 -7.64
CA ALA A 210 -14.86 -21.46 -6.19
C ALA A 210 -14.95 -20.01 -5.69
N VAL A 211 -14.51 -19.04 -6.50
CA VAL A 211 -14.67 -17.60 -6.18
C VAL A 211 -16.15 -17.21 -6.19
N ASP A 212 -16.91 -17.64 -7.20
CA ASP A 212 -18.34 -17.33 -7.32
C ASP A 212 -19.13 -17.93 -6.12
N ILE A 213 -18.83 -19.17 -5.74
CA ILE A 213 -19.41 -19.80 -4.55
C ILE A 213 -19.07 -19.00 -3.29
N ALA A 214 -17.78 -18.68 -3.07
CA ALA A 214 -17.33 -17.96 -1.87
C ALA A 214 -17.92 -16.54 -1.78
N CYS A 215 -18.21 -15.89 -2.91
CA CYS A 215 -18.86 -14.59 -2.96
C CYS A 215 -20.38 -14.66 -2.74
N ASN A 216 -21.00 -15.83 -2.88
CA ASN A 216 -22.43 -16.02 -2.69
C ASN A 216 -22.73 -16.67 -1.33
N LYS A 217 -23.14 -15.85 -0.35
CA LYS A 217 -23.41 -16.29 1.03
C LYS A 217 -24.49 -17.36 1.13
N GLU A 218 -25.54 -17.26 0.29
CA GLU A 218 -26.65 -18.21 0.27
C GLU A 218 -26.17 -19.57 -0.24
N LEU A 219 -25.49 -19.59 -1.40
CA LEU A 219 -24.98 -20.82 -1.99
C LEU A 219 -23.92 -21.47 -1.09
N THR A 220 -22.99 -20.69 -0.54
CA THR A 220 -21.97 -21.18 0.38
C THR A 220 -22.62 -21.86 1.60
N LYS A 221 -23.61 -21.18 2.23
CA LYS A 221 -24.33 -21.75 3.38
C LYS A 221 -25.02 -23.06 3.03
N LYS A 222 -25.74 -23.11 1.92
CA LYS A 222 -26.41 -24.30 1.45
C LYS A 222 -25.45 -25.47 1.23
N MET A 223 -24.31 -25.22 0.59
CA MET A 223 -23.30 -26.27 0.37
C MET A 223 -22.70 -26.79 1.68
N LEU A 224 -22.48 -25.89 2.66
CA LEU A 224 -22.00 -26.30 3.99
C LEU A 224 -23.05 -27.14 4.74
N GLU A 225 -24.32 -26.75 4.68
CA GLU A 225 -25.43 -27.53 5.24
C GLU A 225 -25.54 -28.92 4.61
N ASP A 226 -25.48 -29.00 3.29
CA ASP A 226 -25.51 -30.26 2.53
C ASP A 226 -24.33 -31.19 2.87
N ALA A 227 -23.19 -30.59 3.25
CA ALA A 227 -22.01 -31.30 3.74
C ALA A 227 -22.07 -31.60 5.26
N ALA A 228 -23.18 -31.36 5.94
CA ALA A 228 -23.37 -31.50 7.39
C ALA A 228 -22.35 -30.67 8.23
N ILE A 229 -21.89 -29.58 7.70
CA ILE A 229 -21.05 -28.62 8.44
C ILE A 229 -21.97 -27.65 9.17
N PRO A 230 -21.78 -27.43 10.49
CA PRO A 230 -22.62 -26.54 11.26
C PRO A 230 -22.59 -25.10 10.73
N VAL A 231 -23.77 -24.56 10.45
CA VAL A 231 -23.97 -23.15 10.08
C VAL A 231 -25.11 -22.55 10.91
N PRO A 232 -25.20 -21.24 11.09
CA PRO A 232 -26.30 -20.59 11.78
C PRO A 232 -27.61 -20.88 11.08
N SER A 233 -28.61 -21.41 11.83
CA SER A 233 -29.96 -21.64 11.30
C SER A 233 -30.63 -20.32 10.94
N GLY A 234 -31.31 -20.27 9.81
CA GLY A 234 -31.97 -19.06 9.33
C GLY A 234 -32.28 -19.11 7.85
N ASP A 235 -32.89 -18.04 7.34
CA ASP A 235 -33.43 -18.00 6.00
C ASP A 235 -33.31 -16.60 5.38
N LEU A 236 -33.58 -16.48 4.08
CA LEU A 236 -33.69 -15.20 3.39
C LEU A 236 -35.10 -14.63 3.51
N VAL A 237 -35.19 -13.35 3.81
CA VAL A 237 -36.47 -12.63 3.88
C VAL A 237 -36.44 -11.39 3.00
N VAL A 238 -37.62 -11.00 2.50
CA VAL A 238 -37.82 -9.82 1.67
C VAL A 238 -38.86 -8.86 2.26
N ASP A 239 -39.61 -9.31 3.26
CA ASP A 239 -40.72 -8.59 3.87
C ASP A 239 -40.92 -9.04 5.35
N GLU A 240 -41.83 -8.36 6.02
CA GLU A 240 -42.18 -8.69 7.44
C GLU A 240 -42.83 -10.03 7.60
N GLU A 241 -43.61 -10.52 6.63
CA GLU A 241 -44.26 -11.82 6.70
C GLU A 241 -43.21 -12.94 6.70
N GLY A 242 -42.22 -12.83 5.82
CA GLY A 242 -41.06 -13.71 5.82
C GLY A 242 -40.26 -13.62 7.11
N LEU A 243 -40.06 -12.42 7.66
CA LEU A 243 -39.38 -12.21 8.95
C LEU A 243 -40.11 -12.93 10.07
N GLN A 244 -41.43 -12.78 10.18
CA GLN A 244 -42.24 -13.47 11.18
C GLN A 244 -42.18 -15.01 11.06
N SER A 245 -42.15 -15.52 9.84
CA SER A 245 -42.01 -16.96 9.57
C SER A 245 -40.66 -17.47 10.10
N VAL A 246 -39.58 -16.78 9.82
CA VAL A 246 -38.24 -17.15 10.30
C VAL A 246 -38.14 -17.05 11.82
N ILE A 247 -38.68 -15.98 12.43
CA ILE A 247 -38.70 -15.82 13.89
C ILE A 247 -39.44 -17.01 14.57
N ARG A 248 -40.57 -17.42 14.02
CA ARG A 248 -41.32 -18.61 14.55
C ARG A 248 -40.50 -19.90 14.50
N LYS A 249 -39.65 -20.04 13.45
CA LYS A 249 -38.83 -21.23 13.21
C LYS A 249 -37.58 -21.30 14.11
N ILE A 250 -36.86 -20.18 14.27
CA ILE A 250 -35.54 -20.18 14.94
C ILE A 250 -35.50 -19.46 16.30
N GLY A 251 -36.52 -18.64 16.61
CA GLY A 251 -36.58 -17.85 17.86
C GLY A 251 -35.44 -16.84 18.02
N TYR A 252 -35.53 -16.06 19.09
CA TYR A 252 -34.51 -15.07 19.46
C TYR A 252 -33.33 -15.67 20.23
N PRO A 253 -32.16 -14.99 20.30
CA PRO A 253 -31.80 -13.78 19.58
C PRO A 253 -31.40 -14.03 18.11
N LEU A 254 -31.49 -12.97 17.29
CA LEU A 254 -31.27 -13.02 15.84
C LEU A 254 -30.13 -12.10 15.39
N VAL A 255 -29.66 -12.39 14.19
CA VAL A 255 -28.82 -11.49 13.36
C VAL A 255 -29.57 -11.23 12.06
N LEU A 256 -29.67 -9.96 11.67
CA LEU A 256 -30.16 -9.55 10.36
C LEU A 256 -29.02 -8.89 9.59
N LYS A 257 -28.80 -9.28 8.34
CA LYS A 257 -27.74 -8.71 7.50
C LYS A 257 -28.13 -8.71 6.03
N PRO A 258 -27.74 -7.70 5.23
CA PRO A 258 -28.02 -7.69 3.79
C PRO A 258 -27.30 -8.85 3.09
N LEU A 259 -27.94 -9.47 2.08
CA LEU A 259 -27.34 -10.56 1.31
C LEU A 259 -26.08 -10.07 0.60
N ASP A 260 -26.17 -8.93 -0.08
CA ASP A 260 -25.09 -8.35 -0.91
C ASP A 260 -24.19 -7.39 -0.13
N GLY A 261 -24.29 -7.32 1.21
CA GLY A 261 -23.49 -6.44 2.07
C GLY A 261 -22.12 -7.03 2.41
N ASN A 262 -21.16 -6.15 2.66
CA ASN A 262 -19.83 -6.46 3.16
C ASN A 262 -19.49 -5.51 4.34
N HIS A 263 -18.40 -5.80 5.07
CA HIS A 263 -17.90 -4.98 6.18
C HIS A 263 -18.93 -4.64 7.27
N GLY A 264 -19.89 -5.52 7.51
CA GLY A 264 -20.92 -5.32 8.56
C GLY A 264 -21.95 -4.23 8.27
N LYS A 265 -21.90 -3.57 7.11
CA LYS A 265 -22.86 -2.51 6.75
C LYS A 265 -24.27 -3.04 6.69
N GLY A 266 -25.20 -2.38 7.40
CA GLY A 266 -26.60 -2.78 7.45
C GLY A 266 -26.87 -4.01 8.31
N ALA A 267 -25.92 -4.52 9.11
CA ALA A 267 -26.13 -5.65 9.99
C ALA A 267 -26.68 -5.20 11.35
N SER A 268 -27.68 -5.96 11.86
CA SER A 268 -28.22 -5.86 13.22
C SER A 268 -27.97 -7.17 13.95
N ILE A 269 -27.27 -7.13 15.09
CA ILE A 269 -26.84 -8.30 15.84
C ILE A 269 -27.51 -8.36 17.22
N ASN A 270 -27.69 -9.58 17.74
CA ASN A 270 -28.28 -9.84 19.07
C ASN A 270 -29.69 -9.23 19.24
N VAL A 271 -30.50 -9.30 18.19
CA VAL A 271 -31.87 -8.78 18.17
C VAL A 271 -32.75 -9.71 19.01
N LYS A 272 -33.47 -9.17 20.00
CA LYS A 272 -34.17 -9.96 21.02
C LYS A 272 -35.69 -9.85 20.98
N ASP A 273 -36.23 -8.95 20.16
CA ASP A 273 -37.67 -8.68 20.07
C ASP A 273 -38.05 -8.33 18.62
N TYR A 274 -39.37 -8.32 18.39
CA TYR A 274 -39.92 -8.13 17.05
C TYR A 274 -39.78 -6.71 16.54
N GLU A 275 -39.94 -5.72 17.39
CA GLU A 275 -39.84 -4.30 17.00
C GLU A 275 -38.42 -3.97 16.50
N THR A 276 -37.43 -4.43 17.27
CA THR A 276 -36.01 -4.31 16.87
C THR A 276 -35.71 -5.10 15.59
N ALA A 277 -36.36 -6.26 15.39
CA ALA A 277 -36.19 -7.07 14.19
C ALA A 277 -36.72 -6.37 12.93
N VAL A 278 -37.88 -5.69 13.02
CA VAL A 278 -38.46 -4.91 11.92
C VAL A 278 -37.55 -3.74 11.55
N ILE A 279 -37.06 -2.96 12.54
CA ILE A 279 -36.10 -1.89 12.32
C ILE A 279 -34.80 -2.44 11.66
N GLY A 280 -34.33 -3.59 12.12
CA GLY A 280 -33.17 -4.28 11.54
C GLY A 280 -33.38 -4.70 10.10
N LEU A 281 -34.59 -5.18 9.75
CA LEU A 281 -34.96 -5.52 8.38
C LEU A 281 -34.92 -4.28 7.48
N GLU A 282 -35.59 -3.19 7.89
CA GLU A 282 -35.58 -1.94 7.14
C GLU A 282 -34.17 -1.37 6.96
N HIS A 283 -33.33 -1.46 7.99
CA HIS A 283 -31.96 -1.01 7.94
C HIS A 283 -31.13 -1.84 6.95
N ALA A 284 -31.24 -3.16 6.97
CA ALA A 284 -30.56 -4.05 6.04
C ALA A 284 -31.06 -3.86 4.59
N GLN A 285 -32.35 -3.57 4.39
CA GLN A 285 -32.96 -3.35 3.08
C GLN A 285 -32.48 -2.09 2.37
N LYS A 286 -31.87 -1.12 3.07
CA LYS A 286 -31.18 0.01 2.45
C LYS A 286 -29.99 -0.42 1.59
N TYR A 287 -29.44 -1.60 1.83
CA TYR A 287 -28.26 -2.12 1.14
C TYR A 287 -28.57 -3.28 0.19
N SER A 288 -29.55 -4.13 0.52
CA SER A 288 -29.98 -5.25 -0.31
C SER A 288 -31.44 -5.57 -0.06
N ARG A 289 -32.24 -5.75 -1.14
CA ARG A 289 -33.66 -6.16 -1.01
C ARG A 289 -33.82 -7.48 -0.25
N LYS A 290 -32.87 -8.41 -0.41
CA LYS A 290 -32.86 -9.69 0.32
C LYS A 290 -32.03 -9.55 1.58
N VAL A 291 -32.60 -9.94 2.70
CA VAL A 291 -31.96 -9.89 4.02
C VAL A 291 -31.83 -11.31 4.59
N ILE A 292 -30.64 -11.66 5.02
CA ILE A 292 -30.36 -12.90 5.74
C ILE A 292 -30.77 -12.69 7.19
N VAL A 293 -31.66 -13.55 7.70
CA VAL A 293 -32.06 -13.60 9.12
C VAL A 293 -31.61 -14.94 9.70
N GLU A 294 -30.73 -14.87 10.69
CA GLU A 294 -30.08 -16.04 11.27
C GLU A 294 -30.15 -16.04 12.79
N LYS A 295 -30.04 -17.22 13.39
CA LYS A 295 -29.86 -17.37 14.84
C LYS A 295 -28.54 -16.70 15.25
N TYR A 296 -28.58 -15.85 16.26
CA TYR A 296 -27.37 -15.31 16.87
C TYR A 296 -26.62 -16.42 17.62
N ILE A 297 -25.36 -16.62 17.26
CA ILE A 297 -24.49 -17.62 17.87
C ILE A 297 -23.58 -16.90 18.87
N THR A 298 -23.56 -17.40 20.10
CA THR A 298 -22.65 -16.92 21.14
C THR A 298 -21.32 -17.66 21.07
N GLY A 299 -20.22 -16.95 21.35
CA GLY A 299 -18.89 -17.56 21.33
C GLY A 299 -17.82 -16.55 20.90
N PHE A 300 -16.70 -17.08 20.46
CA PHE A 300 -15.60 -16.27 19.94
C PHE A 300 -15.53 -16.41 18.43
N ASP A 301 -15.31 -15.29 17.75
CA ASP A 301 -15.05 -15.28 16.32
C ASP A 301 -13.58 -15.58 16.03
N PHE A 302 -13.33 -16.46 15.07
CA PHE A 302 -11.99 -16.78 14.59
C PHE A 302 -11.92 -16.59 13.08
N ARG A 303 -10.84 -15.98 12.63
CA ARG A 303 -10.41 -16.01 11.24
C ARG A 303 -9.40 -17.14 11.07
N VAL A 304 -9.70 -18.07 10.20
CA VAL A 304 -8.87 -19.25 9.95
C VAL A 304 -8.26 -19.14 8.55
N LEU A 305 -6.95 -19.24 8.46
CA LEU A 305 -6.23 -19.32 7.19
C LEU A 305 -6.00 -20.79 6.83
N VAL A 306 -6.53 -21.18 5.68
CA VAL A 306 -6.36 -22.52 5.12
C VAL A 306 -5.58 -22.40 3.80
N ILE A 307 -4.48 -23.11 3.69
CA ILE A 307 -3.67 -23.18 2.47
C ILE A 307 -3.50 -24.65 2.09
N ASN A 308 -3.83 -24.98 0.85
CA ASN A 308 -3.74 -26.36 0.34
C ASN A 308 -4.40 -27.38 1.28
N HIS A 309 -5.67 -27.10 1.68
CA HIS A 309 -6.50 -27.90 2.57
C HIS A 309 -5.96 -28.10 4.00
N LYS A 310 -4.96 -27.32 4.40
CA LYS A 310 -4.40 -27.35 5.77
C LYS A 310 -4.62 -26.02 6.46
N MET A 311 -5.12 -26.05 7.68
CA MET A 311 -5.15 -24.88 8.55
C MET A 311 -3.72 -24.53 8.93
N VAL A 312 -3.29 -23.32 8.58
CA VAL A 312 -1.92 -22.84 8.85
C VAL A 312 -1.88 -21.76 9.92
N ALA A 313 -3.00 -21.05 10.12
CA ALA A 313 -3.12 -20.04 11.18
C ALA A 313 -4.58 -19.85 11.58
N ALA A 314 -4.80 -19.44 12.82
CA ALA A 314 -6.08 -18.96 13.31
C ALA A 314 -5.86 -17.72 14.18
N ALA A 315 -6.65 -16.68 13.95
CA ALA A 315 -6.63 -15.46 14.75
C ALA A 315 -8.02 -15.26 15.36
N ARG A 316 -8.08 -14.97 16.67
CA ARG A 316 -9.32 -14.57 17.31
C ARG A 316 -9.64 -13.15 16.92
N SER A 317 -10.84 -12.91 16.38
CA SER A 317 -11.33 -11.56 16.09
C SER A 317 -11.66 -10.87 17.42
N CYS A 318 -10.96 -9.80 17.73
CA CYS A 318 -11.37 -8.91 18.82
C CYS A 318 -12.35 -7.89 18.23
N LEU A 319 -13.63 -8.03 18.57
CA LEU A 319 -14.62 -6.98 18.34
C LEU A 319 -14.30 -5.80 19.30
N LEU A 320 -13.41 -4.92 18.89
CA LEU A 320 -13.46 -3.56 19.39
C LEU A 320 -14.68 -2.90 18.72
N TYR A 321 -15.52 -2.29 19.53
CA TYR A 321 -16.69 -1.53 19.11
C TYR A 321 -16.29 -0.29 18.27
N THR A 322 -15.82 -0.53 17.06
CA THR A 322 -15.62 0.51 16.07
C THR A 322 -16.25 0.06 14.78
N SER A 323 -16.96 0.94 14.15
CA SER A 323 -17.85 0.75 13.00
C SER A 323 -17.18 0.34 11.69
N ASP A 324 -15.92 -0.13 11.70
CA ASP A 324 -15.19 -0.50 10.49
C ASP A 324 -14.36 -1.77 10.70
N ALA A 325 -14.99 -2.91 10.41
CA ALA A 325 -14.33 -4.24 10.47
C ALA A 325 -13.22 -4.45 9.41
N ALA A 326 -12.90 -3.44 8.61
CA ALA A 326 -11.83 -3.48 7.62
C ALA A 326 -10.48 -2.98 8.17
N ASP A 327 -10.50 -2.23 9.28
CA ASP A 327 -9.31 -1.65 9.92
C ASP A 327 -8.87 -2.41 11.18
N ASP A 328 -9.48 -3.55 11.50
CA ASP A 328 -9.08 -4.35 12.64
C ASP A 328 -7.67 -4.92 12.43
N LEU A 329 -6.72 -4.21 13.00
CA LEU A 329 -5.38 -4.70 13.27
C LEU A 329 -5.48 -6.05 13.97
N LEU A 330 -4.80 -7.06 13.43
CA LEU A 330 -4.63 -8.36 14.03
C LEU A 330 -4.11 -8.18 15.47
N CYS A 331 -4.97 -8.40 16.45
CA CYS A 331 -4.49 -8.62 17.82
C CYS A 331 -3.79 -9.99 17.84
N VAL A 332 -2.47 -9.96 17.84
CA VAL A 332 -1.62 -11.15 18.08
C VAL A 332 -1.50 -11.37 19.57
#